data_d0d568b61f130d32f886438a2f0742d3
#
_entry.id   d0d568b61f130d32f886438a2f0742d3
#
_cell.length_a   1.000
_cell.length_b   1.000
_cell.length_c   1.000
_cell.angle_alpha   90.00
_cell.angle_beta   90.00
_cell.angle_gamma   90.00
#
_symmetry.space_group_name_H-M   'P 1'
#
loop_
_entity.id
_entity.type
_entity.pdbx_description
1 polymer ?
#
loop_
_entity_poly.entity_id
_entity_poly.type
_entity_poly.pdbx_seq_one_letter_code
_entity_poly.pdbx_strand_id
1 'polypeptide(L)'
;MRFNHGLFLYELAMLPTSAIAALREKFPLIAELMALQPLSWFNPRIAPAAEALGDVGLTAGDVAQASARLARFAPYLARAFPETQASGGVIESPVVPLPAMQAALDMTSGQLWLKQDSHLPISGSIKARGGIYEVLKHAEMLALDGGLLREGDDYSLLASEAVRAFFGQYAIAVGSTGNLGLSIGIMSARLGFRATVHMSADARQWKKDKLRAHGVTVVEYATDYSVAVEAGRQQAQGDP
;
A
#
# COMPACT_ATOMS: atom_id res chain seq x y z
N MET A 1 -3.71 16.19 4.73
CA MET A 1 -5.03 15.86 5.33
C MET A 1 -4.88 14.51 6.04
N ARG A 2 -4.94 14.50 7.38
CA ARG A 2 -4.67 13.28 8.17
C ARG A 2 -5.99 12.51 8.33
N PHE A 3 -6.15 11.39 7.65
CA PHE A 3 -7.28 10.49 7.87
C PHE A 3 -7.07 9.69 9.16
N ASN A 4 -7.83 10.01 10.19
CA ASN A 4 -7.80 9.34 11.48
C ASN A 4 -8.77 8.14 11.47
N HIS A 5 -8.45 7.07 10.70
CA HIS A 5 -9.33 5.93 10.54
C HIS A 5 -9.39 4.99 11.76
N GLY A 6 -8.35 5.01 12.61
CA GLY A 6 -8.29 4.12 13.77
C GLY A 6 -9.18 4.54 14.95
N LEU A 7 -9.35 5.86 15.19
CA LEU A 7 -10.20 6.35 16.26
C LEU A 7 -11.70 6.08 16.01
N PHE A 8 -12.12 6.11 14.74
CA PHE A 8 -13.53 5.99 14.38
C PHE A 8 -14.13 4.60 14.67
N LEU A 9 -13.36 3.54 14.47
CA LEU A 9 -13.83 2.18 14.76
C LEU A 9 -13.83 1.85 16.25
N TYR A 10 -12.88 2.40 17.02
CA TYR A 10 -12.81 2.19 18.47
C TYR A 10 -13.92 2.95 19.21
N GLU A 11 -14.24 4.17 18.80
CA GLU A 11 -15.35 4.95 19.35
C GLU A 11 -16.72 4.33 19.00
N LEU A 12 -16.89 3.75 17.79
CA LEU A 12 -18.12 3.05 17.40
C LEU A 12 -18.39 1.78 18.23
N ALA A 13 -17.35 1.08 18.66
CA ALA A 13 -17.48 -0.07 19.55
C ALA A 13 -17.91 0.32 20.99
N MET A 14 -17.80 1.59 21.34
CA MET A 14 -18.13 2.14 22.66
C MET A 14 -19.41 2.99 22.66
N LEU A 15 -20.19 3.02 21.59
CA LEU A 15 -21.44 3.77 21.54
C LEU A 15 -22.46 3.20 22.53
N PRO A 16 -23.11 4.06 23.35
CA PRO A 16 -24.18 3.62 24.23
C PRO A 16 -25.38 3.05 23.43
N THR A 17 -26.08 2.10 24.01
CA THR A 17 -27.21 1.41 23.36
C THR A 17 -28.26 2.38 22.81
N SER A 18 -28.47 3.52 23.48
CA SER A 18 -29.38 4.58 23.01
C SER A 18 -28.91 5.25 21.73
N ALA A 19 -27.61 5.48 21.58
CA ALA A 19 -27.05 6.04 20.33
C ALA A 19 -27.14 5.04 19.16
N ILE A 20 -26.94 3.75 19.44
CA ILE A 20 -27.12 2.69 18.43
C ILE A 20 -28.59 2.62 17.99
N ALA A 21 -29.54 2.72 18.91
CA ALA A 21 -30.97 2.73 18.61
C ALA A 21 -31.33 3.93 17.70
N ALA A 22 -30.86 5.12 18.03
CA ALA A 22 -31.08 6.32 17.23
C ALA A 22 -30.44 6.21 15.82
N LEU A 23 -29.25 5.60 15.71
CA LEU A 23 -28.61 5.34 14.42
C LEU A 23 -29.40 4.35 13.57
N ARG A 24 -29.97 3.30 14.17
CA ARG A 24 -30.79 2.32 13.46
C ARG A 24 -32.09 2.92 12.94
N GLU A 25 -32.70 3.83 13.72
CA GLU A 25 -33.88 4.57 13.26
C GLU A 25 -33.56 5.51 12.07
N LYS A 26 -32.46 6.22 12.18
CA LYS A 26 -32.01 7.16 11.14
C LYS A 26 -31.50 6.47 9.87
N PHE A 27 -30.89 5.31 10.01
CA PHE A 27 -30.23 4.54 8.94
C PHE A 27 -30.66 3.06 9.04
N PRO A 28 -31.78 2.65 8.43
CA PRO A 28 -32.33 1.29 8.56
C PRO A 28 -31.33 0.17 8.23
N LEU A 29 -30.44 0.40 7.24
CA LEU A 29 -29.39 -0.58 6.86
C LEU A 29 -28.44 -0.97 8.01
N ILE A 30 -28.32 -0.17 9.05
CA ILE A 30 -27.49 -0.50 10.22
C ILE A 30 -28.00 -1.75 10.92
N ALA A 31 -29.32 -1.98 10.94
CA ALA A 31 -29.89 -3.18 11.54
C ALA A 31 -29.47 -4.45 10.79
N GLU A 32 -29.47 -4.42 9.46
CA GLU A 32 -29.06 -5.53 8.60
C GLU A 32 -27.55 -5.78 8.71
N LEU A 33 -26.74 -4.71 8.72
CA LEU A 33 -25.28 -4.80 8.93
C LEU A 33 -24.94 -5.43 10.28
N MET A 34 -25.62 -5.02 11.37
CA MET A 34 -25.42 -5.59 12.71
C MET A 34 -25.85 -7.05 12.78
N ALA A 35 -26.85 -7.45 12.01
CA ALA A 35 -27.31 -8.83 11.90
C ALA A 35 -26.45 -9.69 10.96
N LEU A 36 -25.38 -9.11 10.37
CA LEU A 36 -24.51 -9.75 9.38
C LEU A 36 -25.28 -10.35 8.19
N GLN A 37 -26.38 -9.69 7.79
CA GLN A 37 -27.16 -10.13 6.64
C GLN A 37 -26.51 -9.63 5.33
N PRO A 38 -26.50 -10.44 4.26
CA PRO A 38 -26.14 -9.98 2.94
C PRO A 38 -27.05 -8.83 2.51
N LEU A 39 -26.44 -7.72 2.09
CA LEU A 39 -27.18 -6.57 1.59
C LEU A 39 -26.48 -5.96 0.37
N SER A 40 -27.27 -5.33 -0.49
CA SER A 40 -26.80 -4.49 -1.58
C SER A 40 -27.18 -3.04 -1.31
N TRP A 41 -26.22 -2.15 -1.35
CA TRP A 41 -26.44 -0.72 -1.19
C TRP A 41 -25.86 0.04 -2.37
N PHE A 42 -26.66 0.89 -2.97
CA PHE A 42 -26.25 1.80 -4.02
C PHE A 42 -26.22 3.22 -3.46
N ASN A 43 -25.11 3.93 -3.67
CA ASN A 43 -24.99 5.31 -3.20
C ASN A 43 -26.05 6.20 -3.88
N PRO A 44 -27.03 6.75 -3.14
CA PRO A 44 -28.06 7.60 -3.74
C PRO A 44 -27.52 8.97 -4.19
N ARG A 45 -26.27 9.30 -3.78
CA ARG A 45 -25.59 10.54 -4.15
C ARG A 45 -24.50 10.33 -5.20
N ILE A 46 -24.61 9.26 -6.00
CA ILE A 46 -23.68 9.06 -7.10
C ILE A 46 -23.80 10.23 -8.07
N ALA A 47 -22.69 10.86 -8.37
CA ALA A 47 -22.60 11.95 -9.34
C ALA A 47 -21.79 11.51 -10.57
N PRO A 48 -22.04 12.11 -11.75
CA PRO A 48 -21.17 11.92 -12.91
C PRO A 48 -19.71 12.23 -12.56
N ALA A 49 -18.77 11.46 -13.13
CA ALA A 49 -17.35 11.63 -12.84
C ALA A 49 -16.86 13.06 -13.11
N ALA A 50 -17.35 13.71 -14.17
CA ALA A 50 -16.98 15.08 -14.51
C ALA A 50 -17.34 16.11 -13.42
N GLU A 51 -18.40 15.85 -12.65
CA GLU A 51 -18.81 16.70 -11.52
C GLU A 51 -18.04 16.34 -10.24
N ALA A 52 -17.89 15.03 -9.95
CA ALA A 52 -17.28 14.54 -8.72
C ALA A 52 -15.76 14.71 -8.68
N LEU A 53 -15.07 14.68 -9.81
CA LEU A 53 -13.60 14.76 -9.87
C LEU A 53 -13.05 16.09 -9.33
N GLY A 54 -13.82 17.17 -9.39
CA GLY A 54 -13.43 18.46 -8.81
C GLY A 54 -13.26 18.42 -7.28
N ASP A 55 -13.96 17.53 -6.60
CA ASP A 55 -13.96 17.40 -5.13
C ASP A 55 -12.91 16.41 -4.60
N VAL A 56 -12.23 15.68 -5.49
CA VAL A 56 -11.26 14.63 -5.09
C VAL A 56 -9.97 15.23 -4.53
N GLY A 57 -9.64 16.48 -4.86
CA GLY A 57 -8.41 17.15 -4.44
C GLY A 57 -7.15 16.63 -5.13
N LEU A 58 -7.29 15.83 -6.20
CA LEU A 58 -6.23 15.36 -7.08
C LEU A 58 -6.55 15.74 -8.52
N THR A 59 -5.50 15.98 -9.29
CA THR A 59 -5.58 16.40 -10.70
C THR A 59 -4.98 15.35 -11.63
N ALA A 60 -5.21 15.48 -12.93
CA ALA A 60 -4.50 14.69 -13.93
C ALA A 60 -2.98 14.92 -13.87
N GLY A 61 -2.54 16.10 -13.41
CA GLY A 61 -1.12 16.41 -13.16
C GLY A 61 -0.49 15.54 -12.08
N ASP A 62 -1.22 15.25 -11.00
CA ASP A 62 -0.74 14.37 -9.93
C ASP A 62 -0.55 12.93 -10.43
N VAL A 63 -1.45 12.45 -11.29
CA VAL A 63 -1.33 11.15 -11.94
C VAL A 63 -0.11 11.11 -12.88
N ALA A 64 0.07 12.17 -13.70
CA ALA A 64 1.21 12.28 -14.60
C ALA A 64 2.55 12.31 -13.84
N GLN A 65 2.63 13.06 -12.73
CA GLN A 65 3.81 13.10 -11.86
C GLN A 65 4.11 11.73 -11.24
N ALA A 66 3.09 11.00 -10.78
CA ALA A 66 3.28 9.66 -10.22
C ALA A 66 3.81 8.69 -11.28
N SER A 67 3.26 8.74 -12.48
CA SER A 67 3.73 7.93 -13.63
C SER A 67 5.17 8.27 -14.00
N ALA A 68 5.51 9.55 -14.11
CA ALA A 68 6.85 10.02 -14.42
C ALA A 68 7.87 9.60 -13.34
N ARG A 69 7.48 9.66 -12.05
CA ARG A 69 8.33 9.19 -10.94
C ARG A 69 8.62 7.70 -11.05
N LEU A 70 7.61 6.87 -11.29
CA LEU A 70 7.83 5.42 -11.49
C LEU A 70 8.76 5.14 -12.67
N ALA A 71 8.63 5.91 -13.77
CA ALA A 71 9.53 5.79 -14.93
C ALA A 71 10.98 6.17 -14.57
N ARG A 72 11.20 7.24 -13.78
CA ARG A 72 12.55 7.61 -13.31
C ARG A 72 13.18 6.55 -12.43
N PHE A 73 12.38 5.88 -11.59
CA PHE A 73 12.87 4.80 -10.74
C PHE A 73 13.08 3.46 -11.47
N ALA A 74 12.63 3.29 -12.69
CA ALA A 74 12.73 2.03 -13.42
C ALA A 74 14.19 1.50 -13.52
N PRO A 75 15.22 2.32 -13.81
CA PRO A 75 16.62 1.87 -13.81
C PRO A 75 17.09 1.37 -12.44
N TYR A 76 16.70 2.05 -11.35
CA TYR A 76 16.97 1.58 -10.00
C TYR A 76 16.29 0.24 -9.71
N LEU A 77 15.00 0.11 -10.04
CA LEU A 77 14.23 -1.10 -9.80
C LEU A 77 14.80 -2.29 -10.56
N ALA A 78 15.18 -2.12 -11.83
CA ALA A 78 15.81 -3.17 -12.63
C ALA A 78 17.14 -3.65 -12.01
N ARG A 79 17.90 -2.75 -11.40
CA ARG A 79 19.17 -3.07 -10.73
C ARG A 79 18.95 -3.70 -9.34
N ALA A 80 18.01 -3.18 -8.57
CA ALA A 80 17.76 -3.58 -7.19
C ALA A 80 16.96 -4.90 -7.09
N PHE A 81 16.10 -5.17 -8.08
CA PHE A 81 15.18 -6.31 -8.13
C PHE A 81 15.28 -7.03 -9.47
N PRO A 82 16.12 -8.08 -9.56
CA PRO A 82 16.39 -8.79 -10.83
C PRO A 82 15.13 -9.28 -11.56
N GLU A 83 14.09 -9.63 -10.82
CA GLU A 83 12.79 -10.05 -11.37
C GLU A 83 12.08 -8.96 -12.21
N THR A 84 12.51 -7.70 -12.10
CA THR A 84 11.97 -6.59 -12.89
C THR A 84 12.81 -6.25 -14.13
N GLN A 85 13.95 -6.91 -14.33
CA GLN A 85 14.85 -6.61 -15.46
C GLN A 85 14.19 -6.83 -16.82
N ALA A 86 13.46 -7.93 -16.97
CA ALA A 86 12.76 -8.24 -18.23
C ALA A 86 11.70 -7.20 -18.62
N SER A 87 11.14 -6.48 -17.63
CA SER A 87 10.21 -5.38 -17.83
C SER A 87 10.89 -4.00 -17.80
N GLY A 88 12.22 -3.93 -17.80
CA GLY A 88 12.96 -2.67 -17.69
C GLY A 88 12.74 -1.92 -16.38
N GLY A 89 12.45 -2.63 -15.28
CA GLY A 89 12.16 -2.05 -13.96
C GLY A 89 10.70 -1.63 -13.76
N VAL A 90 9.82 -1.94 -14.70
CA VAL A 90 8.39 -1.63 -14.57
C VAL A 90 7.71 -2.66 -13.66
N ILE A 91 7.02 -2.17 -12.63
CA ILE A 91 6.19 -2.99 -11.74
C ILE A 91 4.83 -3.19 -12.40
N GLU A 92 4.67 -4.28 -13.13
CA GLU A 92 3.44 -4.60 -13.87
C GLU A 92 3.11 -6.08 -13.74
N SER A 93 1.83 -6.41 -13.74
CA SER A 93 1.33 -7.78 -13.68
C SER A 93 0.83 -8.25 -15.05
N PRO A 94 0.91 -9.55 -15.35
CA PRO A 94 0.39 -10.08 -16.60
C PRO A 94 -1.15 -10.00 -16.65
N VAL A 95 -1.66 -9.95 -17.87
CA VAL A 95 -3.10 -10.13 -18.16
C VAL A 95 -3.23 -11.42 -18.95
N VAL A 96 -4.05 -12.34 -18.46
CA VAL A 96 -4.24 -13.67 -19.08
C VAL A 96 -5.71 -13.95 -19.33
N PRO A 97 -6.06 -14.62 -20.44
CA PRO A 97 -7.44 -15.05 -20.69
C PRO A 97 -7.83 -16.20 -19.75
N LEU A 98 -9.11 -16.24 -19.36
CA LEU A 98 -9.69 -17.29 -18.52
C LEU A 98 -10.76 -18.10 -19.27
N PRO A 99 -10.41 -18.87 -20.31
CA PRO A 99 -11.40 -19.57 -21.14
C PRO A 99 -12.20 -20.62 -20.38
N ALA A 100 -11.60 -21.34 -19.42
CA ALA A 100 -12.29 -22.33 -18.61
C ALA A 100 -13.34 -21.70 -17.69
N MET A 101 -13.01 -20.55 -17.07
CA MET A 101 -13.97 -19.83 -16.23
C MET A 101 -15.06 -19.18 -17.09
N GLN A 102 -14.70 -18.65 -18.25
CA GLN A 102 -15.67 -18.12 -19.21
C GLN A 102 -16.70 -19.16 -19.62
N ALA A 103 -16.26 -20.38 -19.92
CA ALA A 103 -17.15 -21.50 -20.23
C ALA A 103 -18.02 -21.91 -19.01
N ALA A 104 -17.43 -21.98 -17.81
CA ALA A 104 -18.18 -22.32 -16.59
C ALA A 104 -19.25 -21.28 -16.20
N LEU A 105 -19.09 -20.03 -16.68
CA LEU A 105 -20.07 -18.94 -16.47
C LEU A 105 -21.05 -18.80 -17.66
N ASP A 106 -21.02 -19.71 -18.62
CA ASP A 106 -21.86 -19.68 -19.84
C ASP A 106 -21.79 -18.31 -20.59
N MET A 107 -20.63 -17.67 -20.58
CA MET A 107 -20.45 -16.39 -21.26
C MET A 107 -20.39 -16.62 -22.78
N THR A 108 -21.43 -16.19 -23.49
CA THR A 108 -21.56 -16.36 -24.94
C THR A 108 -21.01 -15.17 -25.75
N SER A 109 -20.69 -14.04 -25.09
CA SER A 109 -20.16 -12.85 -25.74
C SER A 109 -19.07 -12.21 -24.88
N GLY A 110 -18.15 -11.48 -25.50
CA GLY A 110 -17.01 -10.87 -24.84
C GLY A 110 -15.91 -11.89 -24.47
N GLN A 111 -14.94 -11.45 -23.74
CA GLN A 111 -13.81 -12.26 -23.26
C GLN A 111 -13.55 -11.98 -21.79
N LEU A 112 -13.28 -13.04 -21.01
CA LEU A 112 -12.92 -12.93 -19.61
C LEU A 112 -11.40 -12.97 -19.46
N TRP A 113 -10.83 -11.93 -18.87
CA TRP A 113 -9.41 -11.79 -18.61
C TRP A 113 -9.12 -11.61 -17.13
N LEU A 114 -8.00 -12.12 -16.65
CA LEU A 114 -7.50 -11.92 -15.29
C LEU A 114 -6.26 -11.03 -15.32
N LYS A 115 -6.31 -9.90 -14.63
CA LYS A 115 -5.15 -9.12 -14.24
C LYS A 115 -4.52 -9.79 -13.01
N GLN A 116 -3.37 -10.45 -13.19
CA GLN A 116 -2.74 -11.27 -12.15
C GLN A 116 -1.92 -10.45 -11.16
N ASP A 117 -2.55 -9.61 -10.33
CA ASP A 117 -1.85 -8.76 -9.38
C ASP A 117 -1.10 -9.54 -8.27
N SER A 118 -1.41 -10.83 -8.08
CA SER A 118 -0.62 -11.75 -7.27
C SER A 118 0.78 -12.03 -7.83
N HIS A 119 1.02 -11.70 -9.10
CA HIS A 119 2.30 -11.85 -9.80
C HIS A 119 3.04 -10.52 -9.96
N LEU A 120 2.57 -9.44 -9.33
CA LEU A 120 3.33 -8.19 -9.28
C LEU A 120 4.71 -8.46 -8.64
N PRO A 121 5.80 -8.01 -9.27
CA PRO A 121 7.15 -8.23 -8.75
C PRO A 121 7.33 -7.62 -7.35
N ILE A 122 8.37 -8.01 -6.66
CA ILE A 122 8.80 -7.56 -5.33
C ILE A 122 7.92 -8.10 -4.21
N SER A 123 6.62 -7.79 -4.18
CA SER A 123 5.76 -8.15 -3.04
C SER A 123 4.59 -9.08 -3.35
N GLY A 124 4.32 -9.37 -4.63
CA GLY A 124 3.26 -10.29 -5.04
C GLY A 124 1.85 -9.78 -4.72
N SER A 125 1.64 -8.47 -4.79
CA SER A 125 0.31 -7.87 -4.56
C SER A 125 0.24 -6.45 -5.11
N ILE A 126 -0.98 -5.90 -5.25
CA ILE A 126 -1.21 -4.52 -5.68
C ILE A 126 -0.49 -3.48 -4.78
N LYS A 127 -0.09 -3.84 -3.57
CA LYS A 127 0.69 -2.95 -2.67
C LYS A 127 2.10 -2.67 -3.21
N ALA A 128 2.58 -3.46 -4.19
CA ALA A 128 3.78 -3.15 -4.96
C ALA A 128 3.66 -1.83 -5.75
N ARG A 129 2.46 -1.38 -6.08
CA ARG A 129 2.23 -0.13 -6.82
C ARG A 129 1.83 1.06 -5.94
N GLY A 130 1.40 0.84 -4.70
CA GLY A 130 1.02 1.88 -3.75
C GLY A 130 2.05 2.07 -2.64
N GLY A 131 2.23 1.07 -1.78
CA GLY A 131 3.17 1.15 -0.66
C GLY A 131 4.62 1.38 -1.10
N ILE A 132 5.05 0.72 -2.18
CA ILE A 132 6.37 0.97 -2.78
C ILE A 132 6.48 2.39 -3.32
N TYR A 133 5.46 2.90 -4.02
CA TYR A 133 5.47 4.25 -4.56
C TYR A 133 5.71 5.32 -3.48
N GLU A 134 5.07 5.21 -2.32
CA GLU A 134 5.27 6.18 -1.24
C GLU A 134 6.70 6.15 -0.69
N VAL A 135 7.31 4.97 -0.58
CA VAL A 135 8.72 4.86 -0.20
C VAL A 135 9.64 5.48 -1.25
N LEU A 136 9.39 5.23 -2.55
CA LEU A 136 10.17 5.82 -3.64
C LEU A 136 10.04 7.34 -3.66
N LYS A 137 8.83 7.88 -3.47
CA LYS A 137 8.58 9.32 -3.40
C LYS A 137 9.33 9.97 -2.24
N HIS A 138 9.32 9.35 -1.08
CA HIS A 138 10.06 9.82 0.09
C HIS A 138 11.58 9.76 -0.14
N ALA A 139 12.09 8.67 -0.71
CA ALA A 139 13.49 8.53 -1.05
C ALA A 139 13.96 9.57 -2.08
N GLU A 140 13.15 9.85 -3.12
CA GLU A 140 13.44 10.90 -4.11
C GLU A 140 13.58 12.25 -3.42
N MET A 141 12.65 12.61 -2.56
CA MET A 141 12.67 13.87 -1.81
C MET A 141 13.95 14.00 -0.98
N LEU A 142 14.28 13.01 -0.16
CA LEU A 142 15.48 13.02 0.67
C LEU A 142 16.76 13.07 -0.16
N ALA A 143 16.84 12.36 -1.29
CA ALA A 143 18.01 12.34 -2.14
C ALA A 143 18.23 13.69 -2.88
N LEU A 144 17.15 14.34 -3.30
CA LEU A 144 17.21 15.68 -3.90
C LEU A 144 17.61 16.72 -2.87
N ASP A 145 16.98 16.72 -1.70
CA ASP A 145 17.28 17.66 -0.60
C ASP A 145 18.71 17.48 -0.08
N GLY A 146 19.18 16.23 -0.04
CA GLY A 146 20.56 15.89 0.34
C GLY A 146 21.61 16.10 -0.75
N GLY A 147 21.23 16.56 -1.94
CA GLY A 147 22.14 16.80 -3.06
C GLY A 147 22.76 15.53 -3.67
N LEU A 148 22.22 14.36 -3.36
CA LEU A 148 22.67 13.06 -3.88
C LEU A 148 22.05 12.74 -5.24
N LEU A 149 20.97 13.41 -5.58
CA LEU A 149 20.23 13.27 -6.82
C LEU A 149 19.94 14.66 -7.38
N ARG A 150 19.95 14.79 -8.71
CA ARG A 150 19.54 16.00 -9.44
C ARG A 150 18.48 15.64 -10.46
N GLU A 151 17.71 16.62 -10.88
CA GLU A 151 16.79 16.44 -11.98
C GLU A 151 17.53 15.99 -13.25
N GLY A 152 17.05 14.88 -13.86
CA GLY A 152 17.66 14.29 -15.05
C GLY A 152 18.76 13.26 -14.80
N ASP A 153 19.16 13.01 -13.55
CA ASP A 153 20.12 11.94 -13.24
C ASP A 153 19.53 10.53 -13.52
N ASP A 154 20.41 9.58 -13.78
CA ASP A 154 20.05 8.17 -13.81
C ASP A 154 19.83 7.63 -12.38
N TYR A 155 18.59 7.30 -12.04
CA TYR A 155 18.23 6.82 -10.70
C TYR A 155 18.86 5.46 -10.34
N SER A 156 19.53 4.77 -11.26
CA SER A 156 20.31 3.57 -10.91
C SER A 156 21.41 3.87 -9.88
N LEU A 157 21.85 5.13 -9.77
CA LEU A 157 22.81 5.58 -8.77
C LEU A 157 22.32 5.41 -7.32
N LEU A 158 21.01 5.37 -7.10
CA LEU A 158 20.41 5.12 -5.78
C LEU A 158 20.75 3.72 -5.23
N ALA A 159 21.23 2.82 -6.08
CA ALA A 159 21.71 1.49 -5.67
C ALA A 159 23.18 1.52 -5.16
N SER A 160 23.84 2.68 -5.18
CA SER A 160 25.23 2.81 -4.68
C SER A 160 25.32 2.69 -3.16
N GLU A 161 26.46 2.23 -2.68
CA GLU A 161 26.72 2.07 -1.25
C GLU A 161 26.63 3.41 -0.49
N ALA A 162 27.13 4.47 -1.09
CA ALA A 162 27.09 5.83 -0.51
C ALA A 162 25.66 6.32 -0.28
N VAL A 163 24.75 6.12 -1.26
CA VAL A 163 23.36 6.53 -1.13
C VAL A 163 22.63 5.63 -0.13
N ARG A 164 22.92 4.32 -0.12
CA ARG A 164 22.36 3.41 0.89
C ARG A 164 22.80 3.80 2.31
N ALA A 165 24.06 4.21 2.50
CA ALA A 165 24.55 4.70 3.79
C ALA A 165 23.86 6.01 4.23
N PHE A 166 23.55 6.89 3.27
CA PHE A 166 22.78 8.10 3.55
C PHE A 166 21.36 7.75 4.02
N PHE A 167 20.64 6.91 3.30
CA PHE A 167 19.30 6.47 3.72
C PHE A 167 19.31 5.70 5.03
N GLY A 168 20.41 5.05 5.40
CA GLY A 168 20.58 4.36 6.69
C GLY A 168 20.50 5.30 7.92
N GLN A 169 20.60 6.59 7.73
CA GLN A 169 20.40 7.59 8.79
C GLN A 169 18.93 7.80 9.13
N TYR A 170 18.02 7.41 8.22
CA TYR A 170 16.57 7.56 8.37
C TYR A 170 15.89 6.24 8.68
N ALA A 171 14.75 6.32 9.38
CA ALA A 171 13.94 5.17 9.71
C ALA A 171 12.57 5.22 9.02
N ILE A 172 12.07 4.06 8.60
CA ILE A 172 10.69 3.91 8.13
C ILE A 172 10.01 2.86 8.99
N ALA A 173 8.93 3.23 9.67
CA ALA A 173 8.11 2.34 10.47
C ALA A 173 6.69 2.24 9.90
N VAL A 174 6.13 1.04 9.87
CA VAL A 174 4.75 0.80 9.44
C VAL A 174 4.08 -0.26 10.29
N GLY A 175 2.84 0.01 10.73
CA GLY A 175 1.97 -0.98 11.35
C GLY A 175 1.13 -1.68 10.29
N SER A 176 1.45 -2.94 9.97
CA SER A 176 0.71 -3.71 8.97
C SER A 176 1.00 -5.20 9.03
N THR A 177 -0.02 -6.02 9.24
CA THR A 177 0.05 -7.49 9.18
C THR A 177 0.01 -8.05 7.76
N GLY A 178 -0.29 -7.18 6.78
CA GLY A 178 -0.62 -7.57 5.43
C GLY A 178 0.47 -7.28 4.40
N ASN A 179 0.01 -7.23 3.14
CA ASN A 179 0.88 -6.99 1.99
C ASN A 179 1.43 -5.55 1.92
N LEU A 180 0.80 -4.60 2.64
CA LEU A 180 1.31 -3.23 2.71
C LEU A 180 2.64 -3.19 3.46
N GLY A 181 2.70 -3.77 4.67
CA GLY A 181 3.93 -3.86 5.45
C GLY A 181 5.03 -4.62 4.70
N LEU A 182 4.64 -5.70 3.98
CA LEU A 182 5.58 -6.45 3.13
C LEU A 182 6.19 -5.55 2.04
N SER A 183 5.37 -4.78 1.32
CA SER A 183 5.81 -3.91 0.22
C SER A 183 6.69 -2.76 0.73
N ILE A 184 6.24 -2.05 1.78
CA ILE A 184 6.99 -0.94 2.38
C ILE A 184 8.31 -1.45 2.96
N GLY A 185 8.27 -2.52 3.77
CA GLY A 185 9.47 -3.04 4.43
C GLY A 185 10.56 -3.47 3.44
N ILE A 186 10.21 -4.25 2.41
CA ILE A 186 11.17 -4.72 1.41
C ILE A 186 11.80 -3.54 0.66
N MET A 187 10.98 -2.59 0.18
CA MET A 187 11.51 -1.43 -0.57
C MET A 187 12.40 -0.55 0.30
N SER A 188 11.96 -0.26 1.52
CA SER A 188 12.72 0.57 2.47
C SER A 188 14.10 -0.03 2.77
N ALA A 189 14.14 -1.31 3.13
CA ALA A 189 15.40 -2.01 3.40
C ALA A 189 16.30 -2.09 2.16
N ARG A 190 15.72 -2.25 0.98
CA ARG A 190 16.49 -2.32 -0.27
C ARG A 190 17.14 -0.98 -0.62
N LEU A 191 16.48 0.13 -0.37
CA LEU A 191 17.04 1.48 -0.50
C LEU A 191 18.10 1.78 0.55
N GLY A 192 18.06 1.13 1.71
CA GLY A 192 19.03 1.31 2.80
C GLY A 192 18.44 1.92 4.07
N PHE A 193 17.15 2.25 4.11
CA PHE A 193 16.49 2.75 5.32
C PHE A 193 16.50 1.70 6.45
N ARG A 194 16.51 2.18 7.69
CA ARG A 194 16.22 1.36 8.87
C ARG A 194 14.72 1.04 8.90
N ALA A 195 14.35 -0.11 8.35
CA ALA A 195 12.95 -0.48 8.18
C ALA A 195 12.42 -1.32 9.35
N THR A 196 11.28 -0.92 9.93
CA THR A 196 10.56 -1.66 10.96
C THR A 196 9.11 -1.88 10.55
N VAL A 197 8.63 -3.12 10.64
CA VAL A 197 7.24 -3.48 10.42
C VAL A 197 6.65 -4.05 11.70
N HIS A 198 5.63 -3.38 12.22
CA HIS A 198 4.85 -3.80 13.37
C HIS A 198 3.68 -4.66 12.90
N MET A 199 3.58 -5.89 13.39
CA MET A 199 2.61 -6.88 12.97
C MET A 199 1.91 -7.52 14.15
N SER A 200 0.68 -7.97 13.99
CA SER A 200 0.07 -8.88 14.97
C SER A 200 0.70 -10.27 14.89
N ALA A 201 0.73 -10.98 16.00
CA ALA A 201 1.38 -12.28 16.10
C ALA A 201 0.73 -13.34 15.19
N ASP A 202 -0.56 -13.20 14.86
CA ASP A 202 -1.31 -14.07 13.94
C ASP A 202 -1.00 -13.82 12.46
N ALA A 203 -0.19 -12.81 12.13
CA ALA A 203 0.25 -12.58 10.76
C ALA A 203 0.97 -13.82 10.20
N ARG A 204 0.72 -14.11 8.93
CA ARG A 204 1.28 -15.30 8.26
C ARG A 204 2.81 -15.35 8.40
N GLN A 205 3.33 -16.48 8.90
CA GLN A 205 4.75 -16.64 9.20
C GLN A 205 5.65 -16.35 8.00
N TRP A 206 5.29 -16.81 6.79
CA TRP A 206 6.07 -16.58 5.58
C TRP A 206 6.29 -15.08 5.27
N LYS A 207 5.37 -14.20 5.67
CA LYS A 207 5.54 -12.74 5.48
C LYS A 207 6.60 -12.19 6.42
N LYS A 208 6.57 -12.64 7.69
CA LYS A 208 7.57 -12.27 8.70
C LYS A 208 8.95 -12.73 8.26
N ASP A 209 9.07 -13.97 7.80
CA ASP A 209 10.32 -14.55 7.34
C ASP A 209 10.86 -13.84 6.10
N LYS A 210 9.98 -13.50 5.14
CA LYS A 210 10.35 -12.74 3.95
C LYS A 210 10.85 -11.34 4.32
N LEU A 211 10.22 -10.64 5.25
CA LEU A 211 10.68 -9.33 5.73
C LEU A 211 12.05 -9.44 6.39
N ARG A 212 12.24 -10.39 7.31
CA ARG A 212 13.52 -10.63 8.00
C ARG A 212 14.64 -10.99 7.02
N ALA A 213 14.35 -11.79 5.99
CA ALA A 213 15.31 -12.13 4.94
C ALA A 213 15.80 -10.92 4.14
N HIS A 214 15.00 -9.84 4.08
CA HIS A 214 15.37 -8.57 3.48
C HIS A 214 16.00 -7.57 4.46
N GLY A 215 16.28 -7.99 5.71
CA GLY A 215 16.91 -7.13 6.74
C GLY A 215 15.93 -6.17 7.43
N VAL A 216 14.63 -6.43 7.33
CA VAL A 216 13.58 -5.62 8.00
C VAL A 216 13.42 -6.11 9.45
N THR A 217 13.35 -5.18 10.38
CA THR A 217 12.97 -5.48 11.77
C THR A 217 11.47 -5.76 11.83
N VAL A 218 11.09 -6.95 12.33
CA VAL A 218 9.68 -7.32 12.52
C VAL A 218 9.39 -7.38 14.00
N VAL A 219 8.50 -6.48 14.45
CA VAL A 219 8.01 -6.44 15.83
C VAL A 219 6.63 -7.06 15.89
N GLU A 220 6.46 -8.07 16.75
CA GLU A 220 5.22 -8.84 16.85
C GLU A 220 4.45 -8.49 18.13
N TYR A 221 3.14 -8.32 17.99
CA TYR A 221 2.22 -8.01 19.09
C TYR A 221 1.25 -9.17 19.29
N ALA A 222 1.14 -9.64 20.53
CA ALA A 222 0.18 -10.69 20.89
C ALA A 222 -1.28 -10.25 20.85
N THR A 223 -1.51 -8.94 20.72
CA THR A 223 -2.81 -8.29 20.62
C THR A 223 -3.20 -8.04 19.18
N ASP A 224 -4.33 -7.35 18.97
CA ASP A 224 -4.87 -7.09 17.66
C ASP A 224 -4.01 -6.13 16.79
N TYR A 225 -4.44 -5.98 15.55
CA TYR A 225 -3.81 -5.13 14.55
C TYR A 225 -3.71 -3.65 14.97
N SER A 226 -4.67 -3.15 15.77
CA SER A 226 -4.73 -1.73 16.16
C SER A 226 -3.50 -1.33 17.00
N VAL A 227 -3.04 -2.22 17.88
CA VAL A 227 -1.84 -2.00 18.70
C VAL A 227 -0.58 -1.93 17.83
N ALA A 228 -0.47 -2.80 16.84
CA ALA A 228 0.66 -2.78 15.90
C ALA A 228 0.70 -1.48 15.08
N VAL A 229 -0.45 -0.99 14.63
CA VAL A 229 -0.56 0.29 13.89
C VAL A 229 -0.16 1.47 14.76
N GLU A 230 -0.66 1.52 16.00
CA GLU A 230 -0.36 2.60 16.94
C GLU A 230 1.14 2.63 17.31
N ALA A 231 1.73 1.46 17.59
CA ALA A 231 3.16 1.35 17.87
C ALA A 231 4.04 1.81 16.69
N GLY A 232 3.66 1.43 15.46
CA GLY A 232 4.35 1.90 14.26
C GLY A 232 4.27 3.42 14.09
N ARG A 233 3.12 4.01 14.39
CA ARG A 233 2.92 5.47 14.34
C ARG A 233 3.76 6.19 15.40
N GLN A 234 3.79 5.67 16.62
CA GLN A 234 4.57 6.26 17.72
C GLN A 234 6.07 6.19 17.42
N GLN A 235 6.56 5.07 16.91
CA GLN A 235 7.95 4.97 16.50
C GLN A 235 8.30 5.99 15.41
N ALA A 236 7.47 6.14 14.38
CA ALA A 236 7.69 7.10 13.31
C ALA A 236 7.64 8.57 13.75
N GLN A 237 7.09 8.88 14.92
CA GLN A 237 7.09 10.23 15.49
C GLN A 237 8.34 10.53 16.31
N GLY A 238 9.01 9.53 16.82
CA GLY A 238 10.18 9.65 17.68
C GLY A 238 11.53 9.44 16.99
N ASP A 239 11.53 9.00 15.73
CA ASP A 239 12.73 8.68 14.94
C ASP A 239 12.78 9.59 13.68
N PRO A 240 13.92 10.21 13.33
CA PRO A 240 14.04 11.10 12.17
C PRO A 240 13.86 10.37 10.83
#